data_1f388949ce35745cb0841fdf4d2ecbc8
#
_entry.id   1f388949ce35745cb0841fdf4d2ecbc8
#
_cell.length_a   1.000
_cell.length_b   1.000
_cell.length_c   1.000
_cell.angle_alpha   90.00
_cell.angle_beta   90.00
_cell.angle_gamma   90.00
#
_symmetry.space_group_name_H-M   'P 1'
#
loop_
_entity.id
_entity.type
_entity.pdbx_description
1 polymer ?
#
loop_
_entity_poly.entity_id
_entity_poly.type
_entity_poly.pdbx_seq_one_letter_code
_entity_poly.pdbx_strand_id
1 'polypeptide(L)'
;MDVRSIEQVPASPEHQGTVPVWWLFKPREMKEATAGGYLELVSEFEVMGGGEVHPHQHHTYEFYYVISGRGIMTIEGESAEIRQGDLVKIPPDAVHSLRPVSANASIRCLAFAVGLKDAAAVDYSAE
;
A
#
# COMPACT_ATOMS: atom_id res chain seq x y z
N MET A 1 -4.81 -3.52 10.87
CA MET A 1 -4.35 -2.96 9.57
C MET A 1 -3.05 -2.20 9.80
N ASP A 2 -2.04 -2.46 9.02
CA ASP A 2 -0.75 -1.79 9.15
C ASP A 2 -0.71 -0.57 8.22
N VAL A 3 -0.95 0.60 8.79
CA VAL A 3 -0.90 1.88 8.08
C VAL A 3 0.17 2.75 8.75
N ARG A 4 1.14 3.20 7.96
CA ARG A 4 2.24 4.03 8.44
C ARG A 4 2.16 5.41 7.80
N SER A 5 1.92 6.42 8.61
CA SER A 5 1.71 7.79 8.15
C SER A 5 3.00 8.59 8.22
N ILE A 6 3.32 9.30 7.15
CA ILE A 6 4.51 10.17 7.11
C ILE A 6 4.49 11.20 8.24
N GLU A 7 3.29 11.62 8.67
CA GLU A 7 3.16 12.61 9.74
C GLU A 7 3.55 12.04 11.12
N GLN A 8 3.49 10.71 11.28
CA GLN A 8 3.75 10.04 12.56
C GLN A 8 5.14 9.43 12.64
N VAL A 9 5.85 9.34 11.51
CA VAL A 9 7.19 8.78 11.47
C VAL A 9 8.21 9.89 11.74
N PRO A 10 9.11 9.75 12.72
CA PRO A 10 10.12 10.76 12.97
C PRO A 10 11.15 10.79 11.85
N ALA A 11 11.60 11.98 11.50
CA ALA A 11 12.68 12.13 10.53
C ALA A 11 13.99 11.60 11.12
N SER A 12 14.71 10.83 10.32
CA SER A 12 16.08 10.38 10.65
C SER A 12 17.05 11.29 9.88
N PRO A 13 17.96 12.01 10.56
CA PRO A 13 18.92 12.87 9.87
C PRO A 13 20.04 12.03 9.27
N GLU A 14 20.00 11.82 7.95
CA GLU A 14 20.99 11.05 7.22
C GLU A 14 21.96 11.96 6.46
N HIS A 15 22.99 11.38 5.87
CA HIS A 15 24.02 12.12 5.12
C HIS A 15 24.58 13.29 5.92
N GLN A 16 25.12 12.98 7.12
CA GLN A 16 25.70 13.96 8.04
C GLN A 16 24.69 15.00 8.52
N GLY A 17 23.42 14.60 8.62
CA GLY A 17 22.36 15.47 9.11
C GLY A 17 21.75 16.40 8.07
N THR A 18 22.16 16.27 6.80
CA THR A 18 21.70 17.17 5.75
C THR A 18 20.47 16.65 5.02
N VAL A 19 20.14 15.36 5.16
CA VAL A 19 19.02 14.75 4.46
C VAL A 19 18.10 14.06 5.48
N PRO A 20 16.95 14.67 5.80
CA PRO A 20 15.98 13.99 6.65
C PRO A 20 15.33 12.86 5.87
N VAL A 21 15.22 11.68 6.51
CA VAL A 21 14.59 10.51 5.92
C VAL A 21 13.49 10.03 6.85
N TRP A 22 12.34 9.75 6.27
CA TRP A 22 11.20 9.17 7.00
C TRP A 22 11.09 7.71 6.60
N TRP A 23 11.56 6.81 7.49
CA TRP A 23 11.50 5.36 7.26
C TRP A 23 10.09 4.86 7.54
N LEU A 24 9.29 4.69 6.50
CA LEU A 24 7.98 4.05 6.63
C LEU A 24 8.16 2.56 6.93
N PHE A 25 9.12 1.95 6.27
CA PHE A 25 9.68 0.65 6.65
C PHE A 25 11.18 0.81 6.75
N LYS A 26 11.75 0.35 7.86
CA LYS A 26 13.19 0.45 8.06
C LYS A 26 13.93 -0.54 7.15
N PRO A 27 15.22 -0.27 6.83
CA PRO A 27 16.00 -1.22 6.06
C PRO A 27 15.91 -2.61 6.69
N ARG A 28 15.70 -3.63 5.85
CA ARG A 28 15.63 -5.04 6.22
C ARG A 28 14.41 -5.44 7.07
N GLU A 29 13.53 -4.53 7.39
CA GLU A 29 12.33 -4.83 8.19
C GLU A 29 11.49 -5.94 7.58
N MET A 30 11.39 -5.99 6.25
CA MET A 30 10.61 -7.00 5.51
C MET A 30 11.45 -8.16 4.98
N LYS A 31 12.73 -8.23 5.34
CA LYS A 31 13.67 -9.18 4.74
C LYS A 31 13.23 -10.64 4.89
N GLU A 32 12.83 -11.03 6.10
CA GLU A 32 12.43 -12.41 6.33
C GLU A 32 11.08 -12.72 5.68
N ALA A 33 10.14 -11.79 5.80
CA ALA A 33 8.79 -11.97 5.24
C ALA A 33 8.81 -12.08 3.72
N THR A 34 9.78 -11.47 3.05
CA THR A 34 9.88 -11.44 1.59
C THR A 34 11.04 -12.27 1.07
N ALA A 35 11.64 -13.12 1.89
CA ALA A 35 12.78 -13.95 1.50
C ALA A 35 12.44 -14.83 0.28
N GLY A 36 13.29 -14.76 -0.76
CA GLY A 36 13.05 -15.46 -2.02
C GLY A 36 12.00 -14.82 -2.91
N GLY A 37 11.46 -13.67 -2.49
CA GLY A 37 10.46 -12.94 -3.27
C GLY A 37 11.07 -12.14 -4.42
N TYR A 38 10.19 -11.54 -5.21
CA TYR A 38 10.57 -10.74 -6.37
C TYR A 38 9.62 -9.55 -6.50
N LEU A 39 10.08 -8.50 -7.14
CA LEU A 39 9.24 -7.32 -7.39
C LEU A 39 8.21 -7.68 -8.46
N GLU A 40 6.94 -7.83 -8.05
CA GLU A 40 5.86 -8.24 -8.93
C GLU A 40 5.37 -7.10 -9.81
N LEU A 41 5.16 -5.93 -9.20
CA LEU A 41 4.66 -4.77 -9.92
C LEU A 41 5.02 -3.47 -9.23
N VAL A 42 5.04 -2.40 -10.00
CA VAL A 42 5.02 -1.02 -9.54
C VAL A 42 4.04 -0.28 -10.44
N SER A 43 3.06 0.40 -9.85
CA SER A 43 2.05 1.12 -10.64
C SER A 43 1.53 2.32 -9.88
N GLU A 44 0.90 3.23 -10.59
CA GLU A 44 0.00 4.21 -9.99
C GLU A 44 -1.41 3.88 -10.44
N PHE A 45 -2.36 4.13 -9.55
CA PHE A 45 -3.76 4.00 -9.90
C PHE A 45 -4.56 5.11 -9.23
N GLU A 46 -5.72 5.40 -9.78
CA GLU A 46 -6.64 6.38 -9.23
C GLU A 46 -8.03 5.79 -9.18
N VAL A 47 -8.67 5.94 -8.02
CA VAL A 47 -10.07 5.54 -7.86
C VAL A 47 -10.89 6.81 -7.83
N MET A 48 -11.73 6.97 -8.86
CA MET A 48 -12.62 8.11 -8.98
C MET A 48 -13.85 7.91 -8.10
N GLY A 49 -14.52 9.02 -7.74
CA GLY A 49 -15.77 8.96 -6.99
C GLY A 49 -16.79 8.08 -7.71
N GLY A 50 -17.43 7.20 -6.96
CA GLY A 50 -18.31 6.18 -7.51
C GLY A 50 -17.63 4.91 -7.95
N GLY A 51 -16.29 4.93 -8.06
CA GLY A 51 -15.49 3.74 -8.35
C GLY A 51 -15.02 3.03 -7.11
N GLU A 52 -14.43 1.87 -7.31
CA GLU A 52 -13.92 1.06 -6.21
C GLU A 52 -12.90 0.04 -6.72
N VAL A 53 -11.81 -0.14 -5.98
CA VAL A 53 -11.03 -1.35 -6.09
C VAL A 53 -11.82 -2.41 -5.35
N HIS A 54 -12.42 -3.33 -6.10
CA HIS A 54 -13.31 -4.34 -5.53
C HIS A 54 -12.57 -5.32 -4.65
N PRO A 55 -13.24 -5.93 -3.66
CA PRO A 55 -12.59 -6.92 -2.79
C PRO A 55 -11.94 -8.03 -3.59
N HIS A 56 -10.65 -8.27 -3.32
CA HIS A 56 -9.87 -9.31 -3.98
C HIS A 56 -8.66 -9.65 -3.10
N GLN A 57 -7.95 -10.71 -3.48
CA GLN A 57 -6.77 -11.17 -2.75
C GLN A 57 -5.77 -11.79 -3.71
N HIS A 58 -4.50 -11.78 -3.31
CA HIS A 58 -3.43 -12.47 -4.04
C HIS A 58 -2.26 -12.76 -3.12
N HIS A 59 -1.37 -13.65 -3.55
CA HIS A 59 -0.28 -14.16 -2.70
C HIS A 59 0.98 -13.32 -2.84
N THR A 60 0.86 -12.05 -2.45
CA THR A 60 1.94 -11.07 -2.47
C THR A 60 1.85 -10.20 -1.24
N TYR A 61 2.97 -9.60 -0.82
CA TYR A 61 2.91 -8.38 -0.02
C TYR A 61 2.69 -7.23 -0.97
N GLU A 62 1.60 -6.49 -0.81
CA GLU A 62 1.32 -5.32 -1.64
C GLU A 62 1.29 -4.07 -0.76
N PHE A 63 1.72 -2.96 -1.34
CA PHE A 63 1.80 -1.69 -0.63
C PHE A 63 1.11 -0.62 -1.47
N TYR A 64 0.26 0.18 -0.81
CA TYR A 64 -0.34 1.38 -1.40
C TYR A 64 0.19 2.59 -0.67
N TYR A 65 0.86 3.47 -1.39
CA TYR A 65 1.26 4.78 -0.86
C TYR A 65 0.36 5.85 -1.44
N VAL A 66 -0.36 6.59 -0.58
CA VAL A 66 -1.32 7.58 -1.04
C VAL A 66 -0.60 8.84 -1.49
N ILE A 67 -0.70 9.15 -2.77
CA ILE A 67 -0.10 10.33 -3.39
C ILE A 67 -1.00 11.54 -3.17
N SER A 68 -2.31 11.37 -3.32
CA SER A 68 -3.28 12.45 -3.15
C SER A 68 -4.67 11.88 -2.88
N GLY A 69 -5.52 12.71 -2.28
CA GLY A 69 -6.89 12.35 -1.98
C GLY A 69 -7.05 11.55 -0.70
N ARG A 70 -8.26 11.04 -0.49
CA ARG A 70 -8.62 10.26 0.71
C ARG A 70 -9.55 9.12 0.32
N GLY A 71 -9.41 7.99 0.99
CA GLY A 71 -10.23 6.83 0.73
C GLY A 71 -10.45 5.98 1.98
N ILE A 72 -11.37 5.03 1.84
CA ILE A 72 -11.62 4.02 2.87
C ILE A 72 -10.99 2.72 2.41
N MET A 73 -9.97 2.30 3.12
CA MET A 73 -9.27 1.02 2.89
C MET A 73 -9.89 -0.03 3.79
N THR A 74 -10.20 -1.19 3.22
CA THR A 74 -10.70 -2.33 4.00
C THR A 74 -9.79 -3.52 3.77
N ILE A 75 -9.31 -4.13 4.86
CA ILE A 75 -8.48 -5.35 4.84
C ILE A 75 -9.08 -6.32 5.83
N GLU A 76 -9.46 -7.51 5.34
CA GLU A 76 -10.03 -8.57 6.19
C GLU A 76 -11.14 -8.04 7.12
N GLY A 77 -12.04 -7.23 6.55
CA GLY A 77 -13.19 -6.71 7.28
C GLY A 77 -12.93 -5.51 8.17
N GLU A 78 -11.67 -5.10 8.34
CA GLU A 78 -11.31 -3.90 9.09
C GLU A 78 -11.17 -2.72 8.15
N SER A 79 -11.80 -1.59 8.45
CA SER A 79 -11.78 -0.41 7.60
C SER A 79 -11.11 0.77 8.30
N ALA A 80 -10.39 1.57 7.53
CA ALA A 80 -9.78 2.80 8.01
C ALA A 80 -9.72 3.81 6.88
N GLU A 81 -9.83 5.09 7.22
CA GLU A 81 -9.57 6.15 6.25
C GLU A 81 -8.06 6.29 6.06
N ILE A 82 -7.65 6.36 4.80
CA ILE A 82 -6.27 6.64 4.42
C ILE A 82 -6.21 7.91 3.60
N ARG A 83 -5.09 8.62 3.66
CA ARG A 83 -4.90 9.92 3.02
C ARG A 83 -3.45 10.12 2.60
N GLN A 84 -3.20 11.22 1.92
CA GLN A 84 -1.85 11.58 1.44
C GLN A 84 -0.78 11.34 2.51
N GLY A 85 0.26 10.62 2.14
CA GLY A 85 1.37 10.30 3.03
C GLY A 85 1.22 9.01 3.82
N ASP A 86 0.09 8.30 3.67
CA ASP A 86 -0.11 7.01 4.31
C ASP A 86 0.40 5.87 3.43
N LEU A 87 1.10 4.92 4.04
CA LEU A 87 1.51 3.68 3.41
C LEU A 87 0.77 2.52 4.07
N VAL A 88 0.01 1.78 3.27
CA VAL A 88 -0.73 0.60 3.71
C VAL A 88 0.03 -0.65 3.30
N LYS A 89 0.27 -1.55 4.25
CA LYS A 89 0.81 -2.88 3.97
C LYS A 89 -0.34 -3.87 3.87
N ILE A 90 -0.47 -4.55 2.74
CA ILE A 90 -1.48 -5.56 2.49
C ILE A 90 -0.79 -6.92 2.53
N PRO A 91 -1.06 -7.76 3.57
CA PRO A 91 -0.42 -9.06 3.69
C PRO A 91 -0.86 -10.03 2.59
N PRO A 92 -0.10 -11.10 2.35
CA PRO A 92 -0.50 -12.13 1.40
C PRO A 92 -1.87 -12.71 1.75
N ASP A 93 -2.68 -12.92 0.71
CA ASP A 93 -4.00 -13.56 0.79
C ASP A 93 -5.04 -12.77 1.59
N ALA A 94 -4.72 -11.57 2.03
CA ALA A 94 -5.68 -10.71 2.72
C ALA A 94 -6.65 -10.08 1.72
N VAL A 95 -7.94 -10.30 1.94
CA VAL A 95 -8.99 -9.68 1.11
C VAL A 95 -9.00 -8.19 1.37
N HIS A 96 -8.86 -7.39 0.33
CA HIS A 96 -8.77 -5.94 0.46
C HIS A 96 -9.54 -5.20 -0.62
N SER A 97 -9.94 -3.99 -0.29
CA SER A 97 -10.69 -3.09 -1.18
C SER A 97 -10.38 -1.64 -0.82
N LEU A 98 -10.65 -0.74 -1.76
CA LEU A 98 -10.42 0.69 -1.57
C LEU A 98 -11.47 1.48 -2.33
N ARG A 99 -12.07 2.47 -1.69
CA ARG A 99 -12.98 3.41 -2.32
C ARG A 99 -12.69 4.82 -1.86
N PRO A 100 -13.00 5.86 -2.67
CA PRO A 100 -12.92 7.24 -2.20
C PRO A 100 -13.88 7.48 -1.03
N VAL A 101 -13.61 8.52 -0.22
CA VAL A 101 -14.45 8.84 0.94
C VAL A 101 -15.85 9.28 0.55
N SER A 102 -16.04 9.79 -0.68
CA SER A 102 -17.35 10.25 -1.16
C SER A 102 -17.41 10.21 -2.68
N ALA A 103 -18.62 10.41 -3.24
CA ALA A 103 -18.82 10.43 -4.68
C ALA A 103 -18.09 11.57 -5.38
N ASN A 104 -17.74 12.63 -4.65
CA ASN A 104 -17.03 13.80 -5.19
C ASN A 104 -15.54 13.77 -4.93
N ALA A 105 -15.04 12.70 -4.30
CA ALA A 105 -13.64 12.55 -3.97
C ALA A 105 -12.98 11.58 -4.93
N SER A 106 -11.65 11.56 -4.90
CA SER A 106 -10.84 10.56 -5.56
C SER A 106 -9.65 10.23 -4.66
N ILE A 107 -8.98 9.13 -4.94
CA ILE A 107 -7.74 8.78 -4.25
C ILE A 107 -6.76 8.22 -5.28
N ARG A 108 -5.53 8.73 -5.25
CA ARG A 108 -4.46 8.27 -6.14
C ARG A 108 -3.35 7.65 -5.32
N CYS A 109 -2.91 6.46 -5.73
CA CYS A 109 -1.90 5.69 -5.01
C CYS A 109 -0.79 5.23 -5.92
N LEU A 110 0.42 5.17 -5.37
CA LEU A 110 1.49 4.35 -5.90
C LEU A 110 1.34 2.96 -5.29
N ALA A 111 1.29 1.92 -6.12
CA ALA A 111 1.25 0.54 -5.66
C ALA A 111 2.53 -0.19 -6.06
N PHE A 112 3.03 -1.02 -5.17
CA PHE A 112 4.08 -1.97 -5.51
C PHE A 112 3.85 -3.25 -4.73
N ALA A 113 4.28 -4.36 -5.29
CA ALA A 113 4.05 -5.65 -4.66
C ALA A 113 5.28 -6.54 -4.78
N VAL A 114 5.50 -7.32 -3.73
CA VAL A 114 6.53 -8.35 -3.70
C VAL A 114 5.84 -9.70 -3.82
N GLY A 115 6.06 -10.38 -4.94
CA GLY A 115 5.56 -11.73 -5.15
C GLY A 115 6.35 -12.70 -4.28
N LEU A 116 5.63 -13.65 -3.68
CA LEU A 116 6.28 -14.66 -2.86
C LEU A 116 6.68 -15.83 -3.74
N LYS A 117 7.68 -16.58 -3.31
CA LYS A 117 8.32 -17.64 -4.10
C LYS A 117 7.31 -18.65 -4.68
N ASP A 118 6.25 -18.94 -3.94
CA ASP A 118 5.26 -19.94 -4.32
C ASP A 118 3.96 -19.31 -4.85
N ALA A 119 3.99 -18.02 -5.19
CA ALA A 119 2.81 -17.34 -5.70
C ALA A 119 2.43 -17.89 -7.07
N ALA A 120 1.13 -18.18 -7.27
CA ALA A 120 0.58 -18.48 -8.58
C ALA A 120 0.49 -17.18 -9.39
N ALA A 121 0.38 -17.30 -10.73
CA ALA A 121 0.16 -16.15 -11.58
C ALA A 121 -1.12 -15.41 -11.16
N VAL A 122 -1.04 -14.10 -11.09
CA VAL A 122 -2.15 -13.24 -10.67
C VAL A 122 -2.63 -12.44 -11.88
N ASP A 123 -3.94 -12.42 -12.10
CA ASP A 123 -4.56 -11.60 -13.14
C ASP A 123 -5.03 -10.28 -12.54
N TYR A 124 -4.18 -9.26 -12.65
CA TYR A 124 -4.49 -7.93 -12.13
C TYR A 124 -5.54 -7.19 -12.96
N SER A 125 -5.81 -7.64 -14.19
CA SER A 125 -6.81 -6.98 -15.04
C SER A 125 -8.24 -7.23 -14.57
N ALA A 126 -8.47 -8.21 -13.70
CA ALA A 126 -9.77 -8.53 -13.14
C ALA A 126 -10.16 -7.64 -11.94
N GLU A 127 -9.26 -6.82 -11.47
CA GLU A 127 -9.46 -5.96 -10.29
C GLU A 127 -10.32 -4.74 -10.58
#